data_bbabdac0d37340ab729a445946841d7e
#
_entry.id   bbabdac0d37340ab729a445946841d7e
#
_cell.length_a   1.000
_cell.length_b   1.000
_cell.length_c   1.000
_cell.angle_alpha   90.00
_cell.angle_beta   90.00
_cell.angle_gamma   90.00
#
_symmetry.space_group_name_H-M   'P 1'
#
loop_
_entity.id
_entity.type
_entity.pdbx_description
1 polymer ?
#
loop_
_entity_poly.entity_id
_entity_poly.type
_entity_poly.pdbx_seq_one_letter_code
_entity_poly.pdbx_strand_id
1 'polypeptide(L)'
;MRQETAAIHVGYDTNEGFGTMAVPIFQSTAYDFGSAETAAARFDLKDNGYIYTRLSNPTTDIFEKRVAALEGGAAAIATASGQSALFYSIINLAQAGDNIIIAKKIYGGTTVLFTHTLKRFGIEARVFDSDTADDLEGLIDKKTRAIFFETLSNPQISIPNIEKIVEIANKYGIISITDNTVPTPIIFQPLRHGVDVCVHSASKYMSGQGLSLAGVVVSANHLNEKLKGNKRYEHFNVPDASYHDIVYADMTDRFDIYTLRMRLAIVRDIGAVISPFNSWQLIQGLETLAVRVERHSQNALKVAKFLNSHKHIKSVAYPGLADNVDHAKAQKYFKDGMANGLFCFETDSFERAKKMLERVKLFKIVVNIGDTKSLITHPASTTHQQLSSEELIKAGITKELIRVSIGLENAEDLIADLAQALE
;
A
#
# COMPACT_ATOMS: atom_id res chain seq x y z
N MET A 1 -11.31 -19.64 2.52
CA MET A 1 -11.24 -19.17 3.94
C MET A 1 -11.65 -17.71 3.95
N ARG A 2 -12.40 -17.23 4.96
CA ARG A 2 -12.73 -15.81 5.12
C ARG A 2 -11.52 -15.03 5.62
N GLN A 3 -11.47 -13.72 5.37
CA GLN A 3 -10.29 -12.88 5.66
C GLN A 3 -9.91 -12.89 7.15
N GLU A 4 -10.88 -12.79 8.04
CA GLU A 4 -10.65 -12.78 9.49
C GLU A 4 -9.96 -14.08 9.97
N THR A 5 -10.36 -15.23 9.40
CA THR A 5 -9.73 -16.53 9.67
C THR A 5 -8.37 -16.64 8.98
N ALA A 6 -8.24 -16.14 7.76
CA ALA A 6 -6.98 -16.15 7.02
C ALA A 6 -5.90 -15.33 7.72
N ALA A 7 -6.26 -14.17 8.28
CA ALA A 7 -5.38 -13.31 9.05
C ALA A 7 -4.70 -14.01 10.25
N ILE A 8 -5.37 -15.03 10.81
CA ILE A 8 -4.89 -15.76 12.00
C ILE A 8 -4.13 -17.03 11.62
N HIS A 9 -4.60 -17.78 10.61
CA HIS A 9 -4.17 -19.16 10.39
C HIS A 9 -3.27 -19.37 9.16
N VAL A 10 -3.34 -18.51 8.14
CA VAL A 10 -2.57 -18.75 6.91
C VAL A 10 -1.07 -18.63 7.17
N GLY A 11 -0.31 -19.54 6.57
CA GLY A 11 1.15 -19.51 6.49
C GLY A 11 1.88 -20.07 7.69
N TYR A 12 1.20 -20.48 8.77
CA TYR A 12 1.82 -21.08 9.94
C TYR A 12 1.19 -22.43 10.30
N ASP A 13 2.04 -23.46 10.37
CA ASP A 13 1.70 -24.76 10.91
C ASP A 13 2.47 -24.96 12.25
N THR A 14 1.74 -25.24 13.33
CA THR A 14 2.34 -25.48 14.66
C THR A 14 3.33 -26.64 14.67
N ASN A 15 3.15 -27.63 13.78
CA ASN A 15 4.08 -28.75 13.64
C ASN A 15 5.49 -28.30 13.17
N GLU A 16 5.56 -27.27 12.33
CA GLU A 16 6.83 -26.68 11.88
C GLU A 16 7.47 -25.79 12.96
N GLY A 17 6.68 -25.31 13.93
CA GLY A 17 7.06 -24.41 15.02
C GLY A 17 7.22 -25.08 16.38
N PHE A 18 7.58 -26.37 16.45
CA PHE A 18 7.71 -27.12 17.73
C PHE A 18 6.44 -27.11 18.58
N GLY A 19 5.26 -27.02 17.98
CA GLY A 19 3.99 -27.00 18.69
C GLY A 19 3.61 -25.64 19.32
N THR A 20 4.36 -24.56 19.04
CA THR A 20 4.03 -23.25 19.59
C THR A 20 2.79 -22.67 18.93
N MET A 21 1.92 -22.02 19.72
CA MET A 21 0.74 -21.32 19.19
C MET A 21 1.12 -20.00 18.52
N ALA A 22 2.08 -19.28 19.08
CA ALA A 22 2.61 -18.06 18.48
C ALA A 22 3.68 -18.38 17.43
N VAL A 23 3.67 -17.63 16.34
CA VAL A 23 4.71 -17.73 15.30
C VAL A 23 6.09 -17.45 15.91
N PRO A 24 7.10 -18.32 15.75
CA PRO A 24 8.45 -18.08 16.22
C PRO A 24 9.16 -16.97 15.43
N ILE A 25 10.13 -16.32 16.10
CA ILE A 25 11.01 -15.36 15.42
C ILE A 25 12.31 -16.07 15.03
N PHE A 26 12.53 -16.28 13.74
CA PHE A 26 13.77 -16.83 13.20
C PHE A 26 14.77 -15.70 12.93
N GLN A 27 15.41 -15.22 13.99
CA GLN A 27 16.38 -14.12 13.94
C GLN A 27 17.76 -14.64 13.53
N SER A 28 17.88 -15.08 12.26
CA SER A 28 19.13 -15.61 11.67
C SER A 28 19.38 -14.95 10.33
N THR A 29 20.66 -14.78 9.94
CA THR A 29 21.04 -14.29 8.61
C THR A 29 21.22 -15.41 7.60
N ALA A 30 21.67 -16.58 8.03
CA ALA A 30 22.04 -17.71 7.17
C ALA A 30 21.51 -19.04 7.72
N TYR A 31 21.41 -20.02 6.84
CA TYR A 31 20.87 -21.35 7.13
C TYR A 31 21.86 -22.42 6.68
N ASP A 32 22.03 -23.46 7.50
CA ASP A 32 22.83 -24.63 7.14
C ASP A 32 22.13 -25.45 6.05
N PHE A 33 22.87 -25.83 5.05
CA PHE A 33 22.37 -26.66 3.95
C PHE A 33 22.46 -28.16 4.23
N GLY A 34 23.23 -28.56 5.22
CA GLY A 34 23.48 -29.96 5.54
C GLY A 34 24.40 -30.70 4.54
N SER A 35 24.36 -30.33 3.25
CA SER A 35 25.21 -30.91 2.20
C SER A 35 25.44 -29.92 1.05
N ALA A 36 26.56 -30.16 0.29
CA ALA A 36 26.83 -29.37 -0.93
C ALA A 36 25.79 -29.61 -2.03
N GLU A 37 25.19 -30.76 -2.09
CA GLU A 37 24.11 -31.09 -3.05
C GLU A 37 22.86 -30.29 -2.74
N THR A 38 22.43 -30.23 -1.48
CA THR A 38 21.30 -29.41 -1.04
C THR A 38 21.57 -27.93 -1.31
N ALA A 39 22.78 -27.45 -1.05
CA ALA A 39 23.17 -26.07 -1.35
C ALA A 39 22.98 -25.76 -2.84
N ALA A 40 23.55 -26.59 -3.72
CA ALA A 40 23.40 -26.42 -5.18
C ALA A 40 21.92 -26.44 -5.60
N ALA A 41 21.12 -27.39 -5.09
CA ALA A 41 19.70 -27.50 -5.42
C ALA A 41 18.89 -26.25 -5.01
N ARG A 42 19.21 -25.60 -3.87
CA ARG A 42 18.56 -24.35 -3.43
C ARG A 42 18.91 -23.18 -4.34
N PHE A 43 20.18 -23.02 -4.73
CA PHE A 43 20.59 -21.97 -5.67
C PHE A 43 19.99 -22.18 -7.06
N ASP A 44 19.78 -23.44 -7.48
CA ASP A 44 19.12 -23.80 -8.74
C ASP A 44 17.59 -23.73 -8.67
N LEU A 45 16.99 -23.29 -7.57
CA LEU A 45 15.54 -23.27 -7.32
C LEU A 45 14.87 -24.65 -7.44
N LYS A 46 15.62 -25.74 -7.25
CA LYS A 46 15.11 -27.12 -7.22
C LYS A 46 14.65 -27.55 -5.83
N ASP A 47 15.19 -26.91 -4.79
CA ASP A 47 14.79 -27.02 -3.38
C ASP A 47 14.34 -25.65 -2.88
N ASN A 48 13.17 -25.61 -2.20
CA ASN A 48 12.56 -24.38 -1.69
C ASN A 48 13.05 -23.96 -0.27
N GLY A 49 14.11 -24.58 0.25
CA GLY A 49 14.65 -24.27 1.55
C GLY A 49 15.26 -22.88 1.64
N TYR A 50 15.47 -22.43 2.87
CA TYR A 50 16.04 -21.11 3.14
C TYR A 50 17.54 -21.08 2.85
N ILE A 51 18.03 -19.96 2.29
CA ILE A 51 19.42 -19.72 1.93
C ILE A 51 20.01 -18.63 2.84
N TYR A 52 19.40 -17.48 2.80
CA TYR A 52 19.84 -16.26 3.48
C TYR A 52 18.64 -15.34 3.72
N THR A 53 18.56 -14.72 4.89
CA THR A 53 17.37 -13.93 5.30
C THR A 53 17.04 -12.78 4.34
N ARG A 54 18.02 -12.22 3.62
CA ARG A 54 17.74 -11.22 2.57
C ARG A 54 16.88 -11.78 1.42
N LEU A 55 16.97 -13.07 1.13
CA LEU A 55 16.16 -13.75 0.11
C LEU A 55 14.83 -14.25 0.69
N SER A 56 14.90 -14.98 1.80
CA SER A 56 13.75 -15.57 2.47
C SER A 56 14.06 -15.90 3.93
N ASN A 57 13.03 -15.82 4.78
CA ASN A 57 13.11 -16.11 6.21
C ASN A 57 11.79 -16.71 6.68
N PRO A 58 11.79 -17.76 7.53
CA PRO A 58 10.54 -18.44 7.93
C PRO A 58 9.48 -17.50 8.53
N THR A 59 9.88 -16.55 9.39
CA THR A 59 8.95 -15.57 9.97
C THR A 59 8.40 -14.61 8.92
N THR A 60 9.25 -14.10 8.03
CA THR A 60 8.84 -13.20 6.96
C THR A 60 7.95 -13.90 5.93
N ASP A 61 8.22 -15.16 5.62
CA ASP A 61 7.41 -15.97 4.71
C ASP A 61 5.96 -16.15 5.20
N ILE A 62 5.78 -16.31 6.52
CA ILE A 62 4.43 -16.34 7.12
C ILE A 62 3.70 -15.01 6.94
N PHE A 63 4.38 -13.88 7.16
CA PHE A 63 3.81 -12.55 6.91
C PHE A 63 3.42 -12.37 5.44
N GLU A 64 4.31 -12.71 4.51
CA GLU A 64 4.07 -12.65 3.06
C GLU A 64 2.85 -13.50 2.66
N LYS A 65 2.78 -14.75 3.09
CA LYS A 65 1.65 -15.66 2.81
C LYS A 65 0.32 -15.13 3.35
N ARG A 66 0.31 -14.57 4.57
CA ARG A 66 -0.91 -13.97 5.16
C ARG A 66 -1.40 -12.79 4.34
N VAL A 67 -0.51 -11.86 3.97
CA VAL A 67 -0.92 -10.68 3.20
C VAL A 67 -1.38 -11.08 1.80
N ALA A 68 -0.70 -12.03 1.14
CA ALA A 68 -1.14 -12.57 -0.15
C ALA A 68 -2.57 -13.16 -0.05
N ALA A 69 -2.84 -13.97 0.98
CA ALA A 69 -4.17 -14.56 1.20
C ALA A 69 -5.23 -13.49 1.51
N LEU A 70 -4.90 -12.46 2.29
CA LEU A 70 -5.81 -11.36 2.62
C LEU A 70 -6.19 -10.54 1.38
N GLU A 71 -5.25 -10.27 0.48
CA GLU A 71 -5.52 -9.58 -0.79
C GLU A 71 -6.12 -10.51 -1.87
N GLY A 72 -6.09 -11.82 -1.65
CA GLY A 72 -6.51 -12.81 -2.65
C GLY A 72 -5.54 -12.93 -3.83
N GLY A 73 -4.27 -12.62 -3.59
CA GLY A 73 -3.18 -12.67 -4.57
C GLY A 73 -2.48 -14.02 -4.63
N ALA A 74 -1.58 -14.17 -5.61
CA ALA A 74 -0.77 -15.37 -5.84
C ALA A 74 0.41 -15.48 -4.87
N ALA A 75 1.13 -14.38 -4.68
CA ALA A 75 2.32 -14.30 -3.84
C ALA A 75 2.53 -12.88 -3.32
N ALA A 76 3.36 -12.75 -2.28
CA ALA A 76 3.77 -11.45 -1.76
C ALA A 76 5.27 -11.39 -1.49
N ILE A 77 5.80 -10.18 -1.44
CA ILE A 77 7.18 -9.88 -1.03
C ILE A 77 7.19 -8.73 -0.03
N ALA A 78 7.79 -8.96 1.13
CA ALA A 78 7.95 -7.96 2.15
C ALA A 78 9.24 -7.16 1.96
N THR A 79 9.19 -5.87 2.26
CA THR A 79 10.31 -4.93 2.11
C THR A 79 10.46 -4.05 3.36
N ALA A 80 11.58 -3.32 3.47
CA ALA A 80 11.89 -2.48 4.62
C ALA A 80 10.91 -1.31 4.86
N SER A 81 10.18 -0.89 3.82
CA SER A 81 9.24 0.24 3.89
C SER A 81 8.25 0.24 2.73
N GLY A 82 7.13 0.98 2.85
CA GLY A 82 6.23 1.21 1.72
C GLY A 82 6.93 1.87 0.52
N GLN A 83 7.87 2.78 0.76
CA GLN A 83 8.64 3.43 -0.31
C GLN A 83 9.54 2.44 -1.06
N SER A 84 10.19 1.48 -0.37
CA SER A 84 10.95 0.43 -1.06
C SER A 84 10.04 -0.54 -1.81
N ALA A 85 8.84 -0.83 -1.29
CA ALA A 85 7.84 -1.62 -2.02
C ALA A 85 7.41 -0.95 -3.32
N LEU A 86 7.12 0.35 -3.30
CA LEU A 86 6.79 1.15 -4.48
C LEU A 86 7.95 1.20 -5.47
N PHE A 87 9.15 1.51 -4.99
CA PHE A 87 10.35 1.58 -5.83
C PHE A 87 10.61 0.23 -6.54
N TYR A 88 10.58 -0.87 -5.77
CA TYR A 88 10.80 -2.20 -6.32
C TYR A 88 9.72 -2.65 -7.30
N SER A 89 8.45 -2.29 -7.05
CA SER A 89 7.36 -2.59 -7.99
C SER A 89 7.58 -1.94 -9.35
N ILE A 90 8.11 -0.72 -9.39
CA ILE A 90 8.36 -0.01 -10.64
C ILE A 90 9.62 -0.54 -11.34
N ILE A 91 10.77 -0.64 -10.65
CA ILE A 91 12.02 -1.08 -11.30
C ILE A 91 12.03 -2.56 -11.65
N ASN A 92 11.08 -3.34 -11.13
CA ASN A 92 10.83 -4.72 -11.58
C ASN A 92 10.19 -4.77 -12.98
N LEU A 93 9.60 -3.67 -13.46
CA LEU A 93 8.91 -3.57 -14.75
C LEU A 93 9.61 -2.60 -15.72
N ALA A 94 10.16 -1.51 -15.21
CA ALA A 94 10.69 -0.39 -15.98
C ALA A 94 12.20 -0.23 -15.78
N GLN A 95 12.87 0.22 -16.83
CA GLN A 95 14.31 0.53 -16.86
C GLN A 95 14.55 1.92 -17.44
N ALA A 96 15.80 2.35 -17.51
CA ALA A 96 16.17 3.63 -18.12
C ALA A 96 15.65 3.75 -19.56
N GLY A 97 14.98 4.85 -19.86
CA GLY A 97 14.32 5.13 -21.13
C GLY A 97 12.84 4.73 -21.20
N ASP A 98 12.32 4.05 -20.18
CA ASP A 98 10.89 3.74 -20.04
C ASP A 98 10.12 4.86 -19.33
N ASN A 99 8.78 4.75 -19.35
CA ASN A 99 7.90 5.62 -18.58
C ASN A 99 6.82 4.84 -17.82
N ILE A 100 6.29 5.51 -16.80
CA ILE A 100 5.12 5.07 -16.04
C ILE A 100 4.07 6.19 -16.06
N ILE A 101 2.81 5.82 -15.90
CA ILE A 101 1.71 6.78 -15.79
C ILE A 101 1.18 6.72 -14.35
N ILE A 102 1.08 7.85 -13.69
CA ILE A 102 0.71 7.94 -12.27
C ILE A 102 -0.53 8.81 -12.07
N ALA A 103 -1.38 8.42 -11.14
CA ALA A 103 -2.52 9.24 -10.78
C ALA A 103 -2.08 10.58 -10.15
N LYS A 104 -2.80 11.64 -10.44
CA LYS A 104 -2.56 12.99 -9.89
C LYS A 104 -2.74 13.04 -8.37
N LYS A 105 -3.70 12.29 -7.86
CA LYS A 105 -4.07 12.25 -6.44
C LYS A 105 -3.44 11.02 -5.79
N ILE A 106 -2.21 11.17 -5.32
CA ILE A 106 -1.45 10.15 -4.58
C ILE A 106 -0.65 10.79 -3.44
N TYR A 107 -0.15 9.98 -2.54
CA TYR A 107 0.68 10.42 -1.43
C TYR A 107 1.90 11.24 -1.91
N GLY A 108 2.16 12.36 -1.24
CA GLY A 108 3.22 13.29 -1.65
C GLY A 108 4.62 12.65 -1.75
N GLY A 109 4.96 11.73 -0.83
CA GLY A 109 6.21 10.96 -0.91
C GLY A 109 6.30 10.05 -2.13
N THR A 110 5.19 9.50 -2.58
CA THR A 110 5.09 8.69 -3.82
C THR A 110 5.24 9.58 -5.05
N THR A 111 4.62 10.76 -5.05
CA THR A 111 4.80 11.75 -6.11
C THR A 111 6.27 12.10 -6.28
N VAL A 112 6.96 12.46 -5.19
CA VAL A 112 8.40 12.80 -5.23
C VAL A 112 9.24 11.61 -5.69
N LEU A 113 8.97 10.39 -5.20
CA LEU A 113 9.66 9.18 -5.64
C LEU A 113 9.56 9.02 -7.16
N PHE A 114 8.37 9.14 -7.73
CA PHE A 114 8.14 8.85 -9.13
C PHE A 114 8.58 9.99 -10.06
N THR A 115 8.31 11.24 -9.70
CA THR A 115 8.61 12.39 -10.60
C THR A 115 10.05 12.89 -10.48
N HIS A 116 10.71 12.71 -9.34
CA HIS A 116 12.06 13.23 -9.11
C HIS A 116 13.10 12.11 -8.96
N THR A 117 12.85 11.13 -8.10
CA THR A 117 13.84 10.09 -7.82
C THR A 117 13.98 9.13 -9.00
N LEU A 118 12.89 8.58 -9.53
CA LEU A 118 12.93 7.67 -10.69
C LEU A 118 13.46 8.36 -11.96
N LYS A 119 13.27 9.67 -12.10
CA LYS A 119 13.86 10.43 -13.19
C LYS A 119 15.39 10.33 -13.21
N ARG A 120 16.03 10.24 -12.03
CA ARG A 120 17.49 10.04 -11.92
C ARG A 120 17.94 8.66 -12.39
N PHE A 121 17.02 7.69 -12.40
CA PHE A 121 17.21 6.35 -12.96
C PHE A 121 16.74 6.26 -14.44
N GLY A 122 16.43 7.39 -15.06
CA GLY A 122 16.02 7.45 -16.44
C GLY A 122 14.59 7.01 -16.74
N ILE A 123 13.74 6.90 -15.71
CA ILE A 123 12.32 6.54 -15.84
C ILE A 123 11.48 7.81 -15.74
N GLU A 124 10.66 8.07 -16.77
CA GLU A 124 9.74 9.21 -16.83
C GLU A 124 8.42 8.89 -16.11
N ALA A 125 7.86 9.84 -15.36
CA ALA A 125 6.49 9.74 -14.83
C ALA A 125 5.57 10.75 -15.54
N ARG A 126 4.44 10.27 -16.07
CA ARG A 126 3.36 11.06 -16.67
C ARG A 126 2.15 11.04 -15.78
N VAL A 127 1.46 12.17 -15.64
CA VAL A 127 0.37 12.33 -14.67
C VAL A 127 -0.98 12.31 -15.38
N PHE A 128 -1.95 11.55 -14.85
CA PHE A 128 -3.32 11.50 -15.34
C PHE A 128 -4.34 11.82 -14.23
N ASP A 129 -5.55 12.21 -14.63
CA ASP A 129 -6.67 12.41 -13.72
C ASP A 129 -7.36 11.07 -13.41
N SER A 130 -7.16 10.57 -12.19
CA SER A 130 -7.69 9.27 -11.78
C SER A 130 -9.19 9.26 -11.48
N ASP A 131 -9.82 10.42 -11.30
CA ASP A 131 -11.26 10.50 -11.00
C ASP A 131 -12.09 10.06 -12.20
N THR A 132 -11.69 10.45 -13.40
CA THR A 132 -12.35 10.12 -14.67
C THR A 132 -11.56 9.14 -15.55
N ALA A 133 -10.23 9.19 -15.47
CA ALA A 133 -9.27 8.48 -16.34
C ALA A 133 -9.50 8.75 -17.85
N ASP A 134 -10.00 9.94 -18.21
CA ASP A 134 -10.30 10.29 -19.61
C ASP A 134 -9.04 10.58 -20.43
N ASP A 135 -8.01 11.11 -19.79
CA ASP A 135 -6.72 11.47 -20.39
C ASP A 135 -5.70 10.31 -20.38
N LEU A 136 -5.98 9.22 -19.66
CA LEU A 136 -5.04 8.12 -19.43
C LEU A 136 -4.56 7.46 -20.74
N GLU A 137 -5.47 7.18 -21.65
CA GLU A 137 -5.15 6.46 -22.90
C GLU A 137 -4.20 7.28 -23.79
N GLY A 138 -4.36 8.61 -23.81
CA GLY A 138 -3.51 9.53 -24.58
C GLY A 138 -2.06 9.64 -24.08
N LEU A 139 -1.77 9.18 -22.87
CA LEU A 139 -0.43 9.19 -22.28
C LEU A 139 0.37 7.91 -22.56
N ILE A 140 -0.27 6.88 -23.11
CA ILE A 140 0.33 5.57 -23.35
C ILE A 140 1.16 5.55 -24.61
N ASP A 141 2.38 5.02 -24.52
CA ASP A 141 3.24 4.71 -25.67
C ASP A 141 3.90 3.30 -25.53
N LYS A 142 4.81 2.99 -26.45
CA LYS A 142 5.53 1.70 -26.45
C LYS A 142 6.47 1.51 -25.25
N LYS A 143 6.85 2.60 -24.58
CA LYS A 143 7.76 2.61 -23.43
C LYS A 143 7.01 2.61 -22.08
N THR A 144 5.69 2.72 -22.10
CA THR A 144 4.88 2.69 -20.87
C THR A 144 4.90 1.30 -20.25
N ARG A 145 5.32 1.20 -18.98
CA ARG A 145 5.49 -0.07 -18.26
C ARG A 145 4.49 -0.28 -17.13
N ALA A 146 4.00 0.79 -16.52
CA ALA A 146 3.04 0.68 -15.42
C ALA A 146 2.07 1.85 -15.41
N ILE A 147 0.86 1.60 -14.88
CA ILE A 147 -0.11 2.60 -14.48
C ILE A 147 -0.29 2.48 -12.99
N PHE A 148 -0.02 3.57 -12.24
CA PHE A 148 -0.08 3.59 -10.79
C PHE A 148 -1.16 4.53 -10.27
N PHE A 149 -1.89 4.08 -9.22
CA PHE A 149 -2.89 4.87 -8.51
C PHE A 149 -3.04 4.41 -7.05
N GLU A 150 -3.74 5.17 -6.21
CA GLU A 150 -4.14 4.77 -4.86
C GLU A 150 -5.62 4.44 -4.84
N THR A 151 -6.02 3.41 -4.12
CA THR A 151 -7.43 2.98 -4.01
C THR A 151 -8.29 3.96 -3.22
N LEU A 152 -7.69 4.66 -2.28
CA LEU A 152 -8.23 5.82 -1.57
C LEU A 152 -7.09 6.81 -1.36
N SER A 153 -7.15 7.93 -2.04
CA SER A 153 -6.04 8.89 -2.10
C SER A 153 -5.78 9.60 -0.77
N ASN A 154 -4.52 9.98 -0.54
CA ASN A 154 -4.08 10.71 0.64
C ASN A 154 -3.27 11.96 0.21
N PRO A 155 -3.70 13.20 0.52
CA PRO A 155 -4.75 13.57 1.48
C PRO A 155 -6.15 13.85 0.90
N GLN A 156 -6.37 13.77 -0.41
CA GLN A 156 -7.61 14.21 -1.06
C GLN A 156 -8.83 13.33 -0.75
N ILE A 157 -8.61 12.10 -0.28
CA ILE A 157 -9.66 11.15 0.13
C ILE A 157 -10.65 10.87 -1.01
N SER A 158 -10.16 10.71 -2.24
CA SER A 158 -10.97 10.37 -3.40
C SER A 158 -10.76 8.93 -3.85
N ILE A 159 -11.80 8.33 -4.42
CA ILE A 159 -11.79 6.97 -4.98
C ILE A 159 -11.68 7.08 -6.50
N PRO A 160 -10.63 6.53 -7.15
CA PRO A 160 -10.44 6.63 -8.60
C PRO A 160 -11.48 5.82 -9.38
N ASN A 161 -11.51 6.02 -10.70
CA ASN A 161 -12.28 5.17 -11.61
C ASN A 161 -11.51 3.86 -11.90
N ILE A 162 -11.51 2.95 -10.92
CA ILE A 162 -10.71 1.71 -10.93
C ILE A 162 -11.00 0.87 -12.17
N GLU A 163 -12.28 0.69 -12.53
CA GLU A 163 -12.69 -0.15 -13.66
C GLU A 163 -12.10 0.35 -14.97
N LYS A 164 -12.21 1.65 -15.23
CA LYS A 164 -11.68 2.25 -16.46
C LYS A 164 -10.16 2.19 -16.53
N ILE A 165 -9.47 2.40 -15.40
CA ILE A 165 -8.00 2.27 -15.32
C ILE A 165 -7.59 0.84 -15.66
N VAL A 166 -8.24 -0.15 -15.06
CA VAL A 166 -7.97 -1.58 -15.30
C VAL A 166 -8.29 -1.99 -16.73
N GLU A 167 -9.41 -1.53 -17.29
CA GLU A 167 -9.80 -1.77 -18.69
C GLU A 167 -8.72 -1.26 -19.66
N ILE A 168 -8.28 -0.01 -19.49
CA ILE A 168 -7.23 0.59 -20.32
C ILE A 168 -5.91 -0.17 -20.14
N ALA A 169 -5.50 -0.48 -18.90
CA ALA A 169 -4.29 -1.25 -18.64
C ALA A 169 -4.31 -2.60 -19.36
N ASN A 170 -5.42 -3.32 -19.30
CA ASN A 170 -5.60 -4.60 -19.99
C ASN A 170 -5.59 -4.47 -21.51
N LYS A 171 -6.29 -3.47 -22.07
CA LYS A 171 -6.32 -3.18 -23.51
C LYS A 171 -4.92 -3.01 -24.10
N TYR A 172 -4.01 -2.40 -23.36
CA TYR A 172 -2.63 -2.14 -23.81
C TYR A 172 -1.59 -3.13 -23.29
N GLY A 173 -2.00 -4.13 -22.51
CA GLY A 173 -1.10 -5.12 -21.91
C GLY A 173 -0.11 -4.49 -20.93
N ILE A 174 -0.53 -3.41 -20.22
CA ILE A 174 0.28 -2.68 -19.24
C ILE A 174 -0.09 -3.17 -17.84
N ILE A 175 0.89 -3.27 -16.94
CA ILE A 175 0.67 -3.66 -15.56
C ILE A 175 0.10 -2.48 -14.77
N SER A 176 -1.05 -2.72 -14.13
CA SER A 176 -1.68 -1.80 -13.18
C SER A 176 -1.15 -2.08 -11.76
N ILE A 177 -0.73 -1.03 -11.07
CA ILE A 177 -0.22 -1.08 -9.70
C ILE A 177 -1.05 -0.14 -8.84
N THR A 178 -1.52 -0.61 -7.70
CA THR A 178 -2.22 0.25 -6.76
C THR A 178 -1.64 0.19 -5.37
N ASP A 179 -1.64 1.32 -4.66
CA ASP A 179 -1.41 1.36 -3.22
C ASP A 179 -2.76 1.24 -2.50
N ASN A 180 -2.92 0.17 -1.71
CA ASN A 180 -4.12 -0.13 -0.94
C ASN A 180 -3.91 0.06 0.57
N THR A 181 -2.94 0.90 0.95
CA THR A 181 -2.57 1.12 2.35
C THR A 181 -3.74 1.61 3.21
N VAL A 182 -4.56 2.53 2.70
CA VAL A 182 -5.64 3.15 3.47
C VAL A 182 -6.84 2.22 3.62
N PRO A 183 -7.42 1.63 2.56
CA PRO A 183 -8.53 0.70 2.72
C PRO A 183 -8.13 -0.59 3.42
N THR A 184 -6.89 -1.05 3.26
CA THR A 184 -6.43 -2.38 3.66
C THR A 184 -7.17 -3.50 2.92
N PRO A 185 -6.67 -4.74 2.90
CA PRO A 185 -7.40 -5.85 2.28
C PRO A 185 -8.77 -6.13 2.93
N ILE A 186 -9.01 -5.64 4.15
CA ILE A 186 -10.27 -5.86 4.87
C ILE A 186 -11.42 -5.08 4.24
N ILE A 187 -11.17 -3.85 3.79
CA ILE A 187 -12.19 -2.99 3.15
C ILE A 187 -12.26 -3.25 1.65
N PHE A 188 -11.10 -3.40 1.01
CA PHE A 188 -11.04 -3.53 -0.45
C PHE A 188 -9.90 -4.46 -0.89
N GLN A 189 -10.19 -5.34 -1.85
CA GLN A 189 -9.23 -6.26 -2.46
C GLN A 189 -9.05 -5.92 -3.94
N PRO A 190 -8.16 -5.00 -4.32
CA PRO A 190 -8.03 -4.51 -5.70
C PRO A 190 -7.69 -5.61 -6.72
N LEU A 191 -6.95 -6.64 -6.30
CA LEU A 191 -6.60 -7.76 -7.18
C LEU A 191 -7.83 -8.52 -7.70
N ARG A 192 -8.92 -8.57 -6.91
CA ARG A 192 -10.21 -9.16 -7.33
C ARG A 192 -10.98 -8.29 -8.32
N HIS A 193 -10.57 -7.04 -8.47
CA HIS A 193 -11.13 -6.08 -9.43
C HIS A 193 -10.23 -5.91 -10.67
N GLY A 194 -9.30 -6.86 -10.89
CA GLY A 194 -8.47 -6.92 -12.08
C GLY A 194 -7.19 -6.07 -12.03
N VAL A 195 -6.86 -5.48 -10.89
CA VAL A 195 -5.56 -4.84 -10.68
C VAL A 195 -4.48 -5.91 -10.63
N ASP A 196 -3.32 -5.66 -11.22
CA ASP A 196 -2.25 -6.66 -11.38
C ASP A 196 -1.34 -6.76 -10.14
N VAL A 197 -1.03 -5.62 -9.52
CA VAL A 197 -0.13 -5.54 -8.37
C VAL A 197 -0.71 -4.62 -7.30
N CYS A 198 -0.71 -5.08 -6.06
CA CYS A 198 -1.12 -4.31 -4.91
C CYS A 198 0.08 -4.03 -4.00
N VAL A 199 0.25 -2.79 -3.56
CA VAL A 199 1.31 -2.36 -2.64
C VAL A 199 0.69 -1.84 -1.36
N HIS A 200 1.37 -2.08 -0.23
CA HIS A 200 1.02 -1.48 1.05
C HIS A 200 2.25 -0.91 1.77
N SER A 201 2.07 0.23 2.39
CA SER A 201 2.89 0.59 3.53
C SER A 201 2.37 -0.17 4.76
N ALA A 202 2.94 -1.36 5.02
CA ALA A 202 2.52 -2.22 6.13
C ALA A 202 2.78 -1.56 7.51
N SER A 203 3.59 -0.49 7.55
CA SER A 203 3.81 0.35 8.73
C SER A 203 2.56 1.03 9.29
N LYS A 204 1.47 1.11 8.48
CA LYS A 204 0.24 1.84 8.80
C LYS A 204 -0.77 0.90 9.49
N TYR A 205 -1.93 0.73 8.94
CA TYR A 205 -3.01 -0.09 9.52
C TYR A 205 -2.62 -1.55 9.79
N MET A 206 -1.74 -2.16 8.97
CA MET A 206 -1.29 -3.54 9.23
C MET A 206 -0.50 -3.64 10.53
N SER A 207 0.41 -2.70 10.81
CA SER A 207 1.09 -2.60 12.13
C SER A 207 0.12 -2.13 13.21
N GLY A 208 -0.63 -1.08 12.94
CA GLY A 208 -1.71 -0.53 13.77
C GLY A 208 -1.29 0.26 15.00
N GLN A 209 -0.03 0.23 15.39
CA GLN A 209 0.47 0.89 16.61
C GLN A 209 1.74 1.72 16.38
N GLY A 210 2.13 1.93 15.12
CA GLY A 210 3.34 2.70 14.78
C GLY A 210 4.65 2.05 15.22
N LEU A 211 4.71 0.71 15.33
CA LEU A 211 5.86 -0.02 15.88
C LEU A 211 6.90 -0.36 14.81
N SER A 212 6.47 -0.77 13.62
CA SER A 212 7.35 -1.35 12.60
C SER A 212 7.29 -0.61 11.28
N LEU A 213 8.46 -0.35 10.69
CA LEU A 213 8.55 0.03 9.28
C LEU A 213 8.52 -1.22 8.42
N ALA A 214 7.65 -1.22 7.42
CA ALA A 214 7.58 -2.27 6.40
C ALA A 214 6.78 -1.82 5.18
N GLY A 215 7.05 -2.49 4.07
CA GLY A 215 6.21 -2.50 2.87
C GLY A 215 5.91 -3.93 2.45
N VAL A 216 4.93 -4.11 1.63
CA VAL A 216 4.63 -5.39 1.00
C VAL A 216 4.05 -5.17 -0.39
N VAL A 217 4.45 -6.03 -1.32
CA VAL A 217 3.96 -6.07 -2.70
C VAL A 217 3.26 -7.40 -2.89
N VAL A 218 2.06 -7.39 -3.45
CA VAL A 218 1.26 -8.59 -3.72
C VAL A 218 0.94 -8.64 -5.20
N SER A 219 1.16 -9.78 -5.83
CA SER A 219 0.83 -10.05 -7.24
C SER A 219 -0.53 -10.73 -7.38
N ALA A 220 -1.24 -10.41 -8.47
CA ALA A 220 -2.50 -11.06 -8.80
C ALA A 220 -2.27 -12.47 -9.39
N ASN A 221 -3.27 -13.37 -9.23
CA ASN A 221 -3.18 -14.74 -9.75
C ASN A 221 -3.04 -14.83 -11.29
N HIS A 222 -3.51 -13.83 -12.02
CA HIS A 222 -3.44 -13.78 -13.49
C HIS A 222 -2.14 -13.14 -14.02
N LEU A 223 -1.26 -12.66 -13.15
CA LEU A 223 -0.11 -11.83 -13.57
C LEU A 223 0.93 -12.62 -14.37
N ASN A 224 1.14 -13.90 -14.08
CA ASN A 224 2.01 -14.77 -14.86
C ASN A 224 1.62 -14.80 -16.34
N GLU A 225 0.33 -14.95 -16.63
CA GLU A 225 -0.21 -14.98 -18.00
C GLU A 225 0.00 -13.64 -18.72
N LYS A 226 -0.14 -12.53 -18.00
CA LYS A 226 0.03 -11.18 -18.55
C LYS A 226 1.49 -10.82 -18.84
N LEU A 227 2.45 -11.40 -18.11
CA LEU A 227 3.89 -11.18 -18.28
C LEU A 227 4.51 -12.13 -19.33
N LYS A 228 4.07 -13.39 -19.37
CA LYS A 228 4.60 -14.40 -20.29
C LYS A 228 4.34 -14.01 -21.74
N GLY A 229 5.40 -13.91 -22.54
CA GLY A 229 5.33 -13.54 -23.96
C GLY A 229 5.01 -12.06 -24.23
N ASN A 230 4.83 -11.24 -23.21
CA ASN A 230 4.54 -9.82 -23.36
C ASN A 230 5.81 -9.03 -23.72
N LYS A 231 5.86 -8.47 -24.92
CA LYS A 231 7.02 -7.72 -25.43
C LYS A 231 7.34 -6.44 -24.65
N ARG A 232 6.39 -5.93 -23.84
CA ARG A 232 6.65 -4.80 -22.95
C ARG A 232 7.59 -5.18 -21.81
N TYR A 233 7.62 -6.46 -21.43
CA TYR A 233 8.36 -6.98 -20.28
C TYR A 233 9.32 -8.09 -20.74
N GLU A 234 10.15 -7.75 -21.75
CA GLU A 234 11.08 -8.68 -22.37
C GLU A 234 12.01 -9.35 -21.35
N HIS A 235 12.42 -8.62 -20.33
CA HIS A 235 13.30 -9.10 -19.26
C HIS A 235 12.71 -10.22 -18.37
N PHE A 236 11.41 -10.56 -18.50
CA PHE A 236 10.83 -11.79 -17.96
C PHE A 236 10.94 -12.97 -18.93
N ASN A 237 11.16 -12.70 -20.23
CA ASN A 237 11.04 -13.64 -21.32
C ASN A 237 12.37 -13.99 -22.00
N VAL A 238 13.47 -13.44 -21.51
CA VAL A 238 14.84 -13.70 -21.98
C VAL A 238 15.72 -14.13 -20.81
N PRO A 239 16.87 -14.78 -21.06
CA PRO A 239 17.81 -15.14 -20.01
C PRO A 239 18.25 -13.94 -19.16
N ASP A 240 18.18 -14.07 -17.83
CA ASP A 240 18.67 -13.08 -16.87
C ASP A 240 20.08 -13.45 -16.41
N ALA A 241 21.09 -12.77 -16.97
CA ALA A 241 22.49 -12.99 -16.64
C ALA A 241 22.83 -12.70 -15.16
N SER A 242 21.98 -11.97 -14.44
CA SER A 242 22.18 -11.70 -13.01
C SER A 242 21.87 -12.91 -12.14
N TYR A 243 21.12 -13.90 -12.67
CA TYR A 243 20.77 -15.13 -11.95
C TYR A 243 20.77 -16.35 -12.86
N HIS A 244 21.95 -16.93 -13.10
CA HIS A 244 22.14 -18.21 -13.82
C HIS A 244 21.44 -18.32 -15.18
N ASP A 245 21.28 -17.21 -15.90
CA ASP A 245 20.58 -17.14 -17.19
C ASP A 245 19.13 -17.69 -17.15
N ILE A 246 18.46 -17.56 -16.01
CA ILE A 246 17.07 -17.99 -15.86
C ILE A 246 16.14 -17.19 -16.79
N VAL A 247 15.20 -17.88 -17.42
CA VAL A 247 14.05 -17.27 -18.09
C VAL A 247 12.84 -17.36 -17.16
N TYR A 248 12.41 -16.25 -16.58
CA TYR A 248 11.32 -16.26 -15.59
C TYR A 248 10.03 -16.83 -16.19
N ALA A 249 9.73 -16.54 -17.46
CA ALA A 249 8.55 -17.03 -18.16
C ALA A 249 8.45 -18.57 -18.23
N ASP A 250 9.57 -19.29 -18.09
CA ASP A 250 9.60 -20.76 -18.07
C ASP A 250 9.30 -21.33 -16.68
N MET A 251 9.20 -20.47 -15.66
CA MET A 251 8.97 -20.86 -14.26
C MET A 251 7.51 -20.69 -13.81
N THR A 252 6.60 -20.30 -14.71
CA THR A 252 5.19 -19.96 -14.38
C THR A 252 4.39 -21.10 -13.78
N ASP A 253 4.78 -22.37 -14.03
CA ASP A 253 4.11 -23.54 -13.47
C ASP A 253 4.43 -23.76 -11.97
N ARG A 254 5.51 -23.15 -11.49
CA ARG A 254 6.02 -23.35 -10.13
C ARG A 254 5.98 -22.10 -9.27
N PHE A 255 6.12 -20.92 -9.89
CA PHE A 255 6.29 -19.67 -9.18
C PHE A 255 5.42 -18.55 -9.78
N ASP A 256 5.07 -17.59 -8.94
CA ASP A 256 4.71 -16.26 -9.40
C ASP A 256 5.99 -15.56 -9.87
N ILE A 257 6.09 -15.32 -11.18
CA ILE A 257 7.33 -14.84 -11.79
C ILE A 257 7.60 -13.37 -11.48
N TYR A 258 6.58 -12.58 -11.16
CA TYR A 258 6.75 -11.19 -10.77
C TYR A 258 7.46 -11.07 -9.43
N THR A 259 7.02 -11.79 -8.41
CA THR A 259 7.65 -11.80 -7.09
C THR A 259 8.97 -12.58 -7.10
N LEU A 260 9.08 -13.65 -7.91
CA LEU A 260 10.33 -14.38 -8.07
C LEU A 260 11.44 -13.47 -8.61
N ARG A 261 11.20 -12.75 -9.71
CA ARG A 261 12.20 -11.82 -10.25
C ARG A 261 12.51 -10.69 -9.26
N MET A 262 11.49 -10.13 -8.62
CA MET A 262 11.70 -9.10 -7.59
C MET A 262 12.61 -9.60 -6.48
N ARG A 263 12.44 -10.83 -6.01
CA ARG A 263 13.26 -11.46 -4.97
C ARG A 263 14.71 -11.69 -5.43
N LEU A 264 14.87 -12.28 -6.62
CA LEU A 264 16.19 -12.74 -7.11
C LEU A 264 17.04 -11.63 -7.74
N ALA A 265 16.42 -10.64 -8.41
CA ALA A 265 17.15 -9.60 -9.13
C ALA A 265 17.09 -8.22 -8.45
N ILE A 266 16.09 -7.93 -7.61
CA ILE A 266 15.91 -6.60 -7.03
C ILE A 266 16.21 -6.61 -5.52
N VAL A 267 15.48 -7.42 -4.75
CA VAL A 267 15.62 -7.46 -3.28
C VAL A 267 16.99 -8.00 -2.89
N ARG A 268 17.44 -9.06 -3.56
CA ARG A 268 18.78 -9.64 -3.34
C ARG A 268 19.90 -8.61 -3.47
N ASP A 269 19.83 -7.78 -4.52
CA ASP A 269 20.93 -6.91 -4.91
C ASP A 269 20.87 -5.54 -4.24
N ILE A 270 19.67 -4.95 -4.08
CA ILE A 270 19.49 -3.62 -3.47
C ILE A 270 19.39 -3.70 -1.94
N GLY A 271 18.80 -4.78 -1.40
CA GLY A 271 18.90 -5.12 0.01
C GLY A 271 17.94 -4.41 0.97
N ALA A 272 16.91 -3.67 0.52
CA ALA A 272 15.93 -3.06 1.42
C ALA A 272 14.90 -4.10 1.91
N VAL A 273 15.36 -5.03 2.74
CA VAL A 273 14.58 -6.14 3.29
C VAL A 273 14.02 -5.81 4.67
N ILE A 274 12.90 -6.43 5.01
CA ILE A 274 12.32 -6.35 6.35
C ILE A 274 13.10 -7.25 7.32
N SER A 275 13.20 -6.85 8.60
CA SER A 275 13.74 -7.75 9.63
C SER A 275 12.70 -8.80 10.06
N PRO A 276 13.15 -10.01 10.48
CA PRO A 276 12.22 -11.03 11.03
C PRO A 276 11.43 -10.53 12.23
N PHE A 277 12.01 -9.68 13.07
CA PHE A 277 11.32 -9.07 14.21
C PHE A 277 10.18 -8.14 13.77
N ASN A 278 10.41 -7.29 12.76
CA ASN A 278 9.33 -6.45 12.21
C ASN A 278 8.24 -7.30 11.56
N SER A 279 8.62 -8.37 10.82
CA SER A 279 7.66 -9.31 10.25
C SER A 279 6.77 -9.94 11.33
N TRP A 280 7.37 -10.35 12.46
CA TRP A 280 6.65 -10.90 13.59
C TRP A 280 5.66 -9.88 14.21
N GLN A 281 6.08 -8.62 14.41
CA GLN A 281 5.18 -7.57 14.90
C GLN A 281 3.99 -7.34 13.94
N LEU A 282 4.25 -7.38 12.64
CA LEU A 282 3.19 -7.24 11.63
C LEU A 282 2.24 -8.44 11.62
N ILE A 283 2.72 -9.66 11.86
CA ILE A 283 1.87 -10.84 12.04
C ILE A 283 0.87 -10.61 13.17
N GLN A 284 1.34 -10.10 14.34
CA GLN A 284 0.46 -9.73 15.45
C GLN A 284 -0.56 -8.64 15.05
N GLY A 285 -0.12 -7.66 14.28
CA GLY A 285 -0.99 -6.60 13.75
C GLY A 285 -2.07 -7.14 12.78
N LEU A 286 -1.73 -8.10 11.93
CA LEU A 286 -2.69 -8.71 10.99
C LEU A 286 -3.79 -9.49 11.70
N GLU A 287 -3.48 -10.20 12.78
CA GLU A 287 -4.45 -11.01 13.52
C GLU A 287 -5.63 -10.19 14.08
N THR A 288 -5.40 -8.90 14.34
CA THR A 288 -6.43 -7.97 14.83
C THR A 288 -6.86 -6.93 13.80
N LEU A 289 -6.37 -7.01 12.55
CA LEU A 289 -6.60 -5.99 11.54
C LEU A 289 -8.09 -5.76 11.27
N ALA A 290 -8.87 -6.82 11.11
CA ALA A 290 -10.29 -6.72 10.78
C ALA A 290 -11.09 -5.95 11.86
N VAL A 291 -10.93 -6.32 13.13
CA VAL A 291 -11.63 -5.65 14.24
C VAL A 291 -11.18 -4.21 14.44
N ARG A 292 -9.90 -3.90 14.16
CA ARG A 292 -9.40 -2.52 14.23
C ARG A 292 -9.96 -1.66 13.09
N VAL A 293 -9.93 -2.15 11.87
CA VAL A 293 -10.43 -1.44 10.68
C VAL A 293 -11.93 -1.15 10.80
N GLU A 294 -12.71 -2.10 11.30
CA GLU A 294 -14.12 -1.88 11.60
C GLU A 294 -14.32 -0.76 12.63
N ARG A 295 -13.59 -0.79 13.76
CA ARG A 295 -13.66 0.24 14.78
C ARG A 295 -13.19 1.61 14.25
N HIS A 296 -12.08 1.67 13.50
CA HIS A 296 -11.63 2.90 12.84
C HIS A 296 -12.72 3.50 11.97
N SER A 297 -13.37 2.68 11.13
CA SER A 297 -14.43 3.13 10.21
C SER A 297 -15.66 3.64 10.96
N GLN A 298 -16.11 2.93 11.99
CA GLN A 298 -17.24 3.32 12.83
C GLN A 298 -16.98 4.65 13.55
N ASN A 299 -15.80 4.80 14.16
CA ASN A 299 -15.40 6.02 14.84
C ASN A 299 -15.29 7.19 13.85
N ALA A 300 -14.63 6.97 12.68
CA ALA A 300 -14.46 7.99 11.66
C ALA A 300 -15.81 8.50 11.14
N LEU A 301 -16.77 7.61 10.90
CA LEU A 301 -18.11 8.01 10.44
C LEU A 301 -18.82 8.89 11.49
N LYS A 302 -18.72 8.58 12.78
CA LYS A 302 -19.31 9.40 13.85
C LYS A 302 -18.67 10.77 13.92
N VAL A 303 -17.34 10.83 13.93
CA VAL A 303 -16.58 12.08 13.96
C VAL A 303 -16.81 12.92 12.70
N ALA A 304 -16.82 12.29 11.52
CA ALA A 304 -17.10 12.97 10.26
C ALA A 304 -18.53 13.58 10.22
N LYS A 305 -19.54 12.87 10.72
CA LYS A 305 -20.92 13.40 10.84
C LYS A 305 -20.99 14.61 11.77
N PHE A 306 -20.31 14.56 12.92
CA PHE A 306 -20.21 15.69 13.82
C PHE A 306 -19.59 16.91 13.14
N LEU A 307 -18.43 16.73 12.51
CA LEU A 307 -17.74 17.81 11.79
C LEU A 307 -18.58 18.37 10.64
N ASN A 308 -19.24 17.49 9.85
CA ASN A 308 -20.05 17.90 8.70
C ASN A 308 -21.26 18.77 9.09
N SER A 309 -21.75 18.66 10.33
CA SER A 309 -22.82 19.51 10.87
C SER A 309 -22.34 20.72 11.65
N HIS A 310 -21.00 20.88 11.85
CA HIS A 310 -20.49 21.92 12.72
C HIS A 310 -20.35 23.27 12.00
N LYS A 311 -20.84 24.37 12.61
CA LYS A 311 -20.90 25.73 12.02
C LYS A 311 -19.57 26.30 11.52
N HIS A 312 -18.42 25.81 12.05
CA HIS A 312 -17.07 26.27 11.71
C HIS A 312 -16.35 25.35 10.72
N ILE A 313 -17.04 24.38 10.15
CA ILE A 313 -16.49 23.45 9.15
C ILE A 313 -17.16 23.75 7.80
N LYS A 314 -16.33 23.99 6.78
CA LYS A 314 -16.79 24.25 5.39
C LYS A 314 -17.11 22.98 4.64
N SER A 315 -16.29 21.96 4.81
CA SER A 315 -16.40 20.69 4.08
C SER A 315 -15.74 19.55 4.83
N VAL A 316 -16.22 18.32 4.59
CA VAL A 316 -15.64 17.07 5.08
C VAL A 316 -15.48 16.12 3.90
N ALA A 317 -14.24 15.76 3.58
CA ALA A 317 -13.92 14.76 2.55
C ALA A 317 -13.84 13.37 3.19
N TYR A 318 -14.96 12.65 3.25
CA TYR A 318 -15.04 11.28 3.76
C TYR A 318 -16.10 10.48 2.99
N PRO A 319 -15.73 9.44 2.21
CA PRO A 319 -16.65 8.68 1.37
C PRO A 319 -17.75 7.92 2.15
N GLY A 320 -17.59 7.76 3.46
CA GLY A 320 -18.63 7.21 4.33
C GLY A 320 -19.85 8.15 4.57
N LEU A 321 -19.74 9.45 4.25
CA LEU A 321 -20.85 10.41 4.32
C LEU A 321 -21.70 10.31 3.07
N ALA A 322 -23.02 10.33 3.23
CA ALA A 322 -23.97 10.15 2.13
C ALA A 322 -23.96 11.28 1.09
N ASP A 323 -23.54 12.47 1.49
CA ASP A 323 -23.40 13.66 0.64
C ASP A 323 -22.01 13.80 -0.01
N ASN A 324 -21.09 12.88 0.27
CA ASN A 324 -19.75 12.89 -0.35
C ASN A 324 -19.84 12.42 -1.81
N VAL A 325 -19.08 13.07 -2.69
CA VAL A 325 -19.06 12.79 -4.15
C VAL A 325 -18.67 11.34 -4.49
N ASP A 326 -17.83 10.70 -3.66
CA ASP A 326 -17.38 9.33 -3.85
C ASP A 326 -18.17 8.31 -3.01
N HIS A 327 -19.27 8.72 -2.34
CA HIS A 327 -20.10 7.80 -1.54
C HIS A 327 -20.58 6.58 -2.34
N ALA A 328 -21.10 6.81 -3.54
CA ALA A 328 -21.56 5.73 -4.42
C ALA A 328 -20.43 4.75 -4.78
N LYS A 329 -19.20 5.24 -5.02
CA LYS A 329 -18.04 4.39 -5.27
C LYS A 329 -17.66 3.60 -4.01
N ALA A 330 -17.70 4.23 -2.81
CA ALA A 330 -17.45 3.53 -1.56
C ALA A 330 -18.48 2.41 -1.32
N GLN A 331 -19.76 2.67 -1.55
CA GLN A 331 -20.80 1.63 -1.47
C GLN A 331 -20.59 0.49 -2.48
N LYS A 332 -20.04 0.79 -3.65
CA LYS A 332 -19.79 -0.20 -4.71
C LYS A 332 -18.58 -1.08 -4.42
N TYR A 333 -17.46 -0.48 -3.98
CA TYR A 333 -16.17 -1.16 -3.89
C TYR A 333 -15.81 -1.61 -2.48
N PHE A 334 -16.17 -0.83 -1.46
CA PHE A 334 -15.71 -1.05 -0.10
C PHE A 334 -16.70 -1.91 0.70
N LYS A 335 -16.16 -2.87 1.43
CA LYS A 335 -16.95 -3.77 2.29
C LYS A 335 -17.87 -2.94 3.20
N ASP A 336 -19.17 -3.16 3.09
CA ASP A 336 -20.22 -2.47 3.87
C ASP A 336 -20.16 -0.93 3.80
N GLY A 337 -19.58 -0.37 2.72
CA GLY A 337 -19.38 1.07 2.55
C GLY A 337 -18.41 1.71 3.54
N MET A 338 -17.61 0.91 4.25
CA MET A 338 -16.58 1.40 5.17
C MET A 338 -15.50 2.18 4.42
N ALA A 339 -15.01 3.29 5.00
CA ALA A 339 -13.97 4.11 4.38
C ALA A 339 -12.74 4.32 5.29
N ASN A 340 -12.55 3.42 6.28
CA ASN A 340 -11.48 3.42 7.27
C ASN A 340 -11.44 4.70 8.14
N GLY A 341 -10.30 4.96 8.78
CA GLY A 341 -10.11 6.03 9.77
C GLY A 341 -9.52 7.34 9.22
N LEU A 342 -9.15 7.38 7.93
CA LEU A 342 -8.51 8.56 7.34
C LEU A 342 -9.51 9.46 6.62
N PHE A 343 -9.53 10.75 6.98
CA PHE A 343 -10.27 11.75 6.22
C PHE A 343 -9.72 13.16 6.42
N CYS A 344 -10.22 14.10 5.60
CA CYS A 344 -9.88 15.52 5.68
C CYS A 344 -11.14 16.37 5.88
N PHE A 345 -10.95 17.55 6.45
CA PHE A 345 -11.97 18.58 6.54
C PHE A 345 -11.36 19.97 6.45
N GLU A 346 -12.15 20.95 6.07
CA GLU A 346 -11.75 22.34 6.00
C GLU A 346 -12.49 23.17 7.05
N THR A 347 -11.73 23.95 7.81
CA THR A 347 -12.30 24.93 8.73
C THR A 347 -12.73 26.20 7.98
N ASP A 348 -13.49 27.08 8.64
CA ASP A 348 -13.94 28.36 8.08
C ASP A 348 -12.79 29.37 7.83
N SER A 349 -11.62 29.16 8.47
CA SER A 349 -10.45 30.02 8.31
C SER A 349 -9.16 29.29 8.68
N PHE A 350 -8.03 29.72 8.12
CA PHE A 350 -6.69 29.25 8.49
C PHE A 350 -6.36 29.46 9.97
N GLU A 351 -6.76 30.62 10.54
CA GLU A 351 -6.55 30.89 11.95
C GLU A 351 -7.26 29.88 12.86
N ARG A 352 -8.45 29.44 12.47
CA ARG A 352 -9.17 28.39 13.19
C ARG A 352 -8.46 27.04 13.06
N ALA A 353 -8.01 26.68 11.86
CA ALA A 353 -7.23 25.46 11.66
C ALA A 353 -6.01 25.41 12.58
N LYS A 354 -5.25 26.52 12.68
CA LYS A 354 -4.09 26.64 13.52
C LYS A 354 -4.45 26.52 15.02
N LYS A 355 -5.45 27.32 15.50
CA LYS A 355 -5.89 27.27 16.89
C LYS A 355 -6.39 25.89 17.29
N MET A 356 -7.12 25.21 16.41
CA MET A 356 -7.61 23.86 16.66
C MET A 356 -6.46 22.88 16.92
N LEU A 357 -5.39 22.91 16.11
CA LEU A 357 -4.21 22.07 16.32
C LEU A 357 -3.53 22.33 17.68
N GLU A 358 -3.53 23.58 18.15
CA GLU A 358 -2.94 23.96 19.45
C GLU A 358 -3.80 23.52 20.65
N ARG A 359 -5.12 23.30 20.45
CA ARG A 359 -6.11 23.04 21.50
C ARG A 359 -6.50 21.60 21.70
N VAL A 360 -6.32 20.75 20.66
CA VAL A 360 -6.63 19.32 20.80
C VAL A 360 -5.79 18.68 21.91
N LYS A 361 -6.38 17.80 22.69
CA LYS A 361 -5.75 17.15 23.85
C LYS A 361 -5.51 15.67 23.62
N LEU A 362 -6.50 14.99 23.03
CA LEU A 362 -6.43 13.56 22.70
C LEU A 362 -5.69 13.33 21.39
N PHE A 363 -6.04 14.07 20.35
CA PHE A 363 -5.36 13.98 19.06
C PHE A 363 -3.88 14.35 19.17
N LYS A 364 -3.02 13.58 18.53
CA LYS A 364 -1.57 13.87 18.47
C LYS A 364 -1.20 14.45 17.12
N ILE A 365 -0.41 15.51 17.12
CA ILE A 365 0.09 16.15 15.89
C ILE A 365 1.25 15.33 15.37
N VAL A 366 0.98 14.43 14.43
CA VAL A 366 1.94 13.46 13.90
C VAL A 366 1.67 13.20 12.42
N VAL A 367 2.74 13.09 11.64
CA VAL A 367 2.67 12.69 10.23
C VAL A 367 2.65 11.15 10.14
N ASN A 368 1.55 10.53 10.54
CA ASN A 368 1.28 9.11 10.40
C ASN A 368 -0.22 8.88 10.15
N ILE A 369 -0.62 7.63 9.88
CA ILE A 369 -2.01 7.19 9.76
C ILE A 369 -2.16 5.75 10.25
N GLY A 370 -3.37 5.34 10.60
CA GLY A 370 -3.69 3.95 10.93
C GLY A 370 -3.17 3.49 12.29
N ASP A 371 -2.85 4.42 13.18
CA ASP A 371 -2.50 4.13 14.59
C ASP A 371 -3.76 3.91 15.43
N THR A 372 -3.64 3.15 16.52
CA THR A 372 -4.70 3.01 17.54
C THR A 372 -5.06 4.34 18.18
N LYS A 373 -4.14 5.31 18.18
CA LYS A 373 -4.33 6.68 18.65
C LYS A 373 -4.80 7.57 17.51
N SER A 374 -5.71 8.50 17.80
CA SER A 374 -6.15 9.51 16.85
C SER A 374 -5.06 10.55 16.60
N LEU A 375 -4.79 10.79 15.31
CA LEU A 375 -3.75 11.69 14.83
C LEU A 375 -4.37 12.83 14.03
N ILE A 376 -3.73 14.02 14.10
CA ILE A 376 -4.14 15.20 13.36
C ILE A 376 -2.92 15.87 12.74
N THR A 377 -3.07 16.43 11.54
CA THR A 377 -2.01 17.19 10.88
C THR A 377 -2.58 18.25 9.96
N HIS A 378 -1.80 19.29 9.70
CA HIS A 378 -2.10 20.35 8.73
C HIS A 378 -1.23 20.14 7.49
N PRO A 379 -1.73 19.55 6.40
CA PRO A 379 -0.92 19.16 5.25
C PRO A 379 -0.11 20.30 4.65
N ALA A 380 -0.68 21.49 4.52
CA ALA A 380 -0.01 22.64 3.91
C ALA A 380 1.26 23.09 4.65
N SER A 381 1.31 22.96 5.99
CA SER A 381 2.49 23.35 6.79
C SER A 381 3.40 22.18 7.19
N THR A 382 3.09 20.95 6.77
CA THR A 382 3.85 19.75 7.15
C THR A 382 4.21 18.91 5.93
N THR A 383 3.35 18.01 5.52
CA THR A 383 3.63 17.02 4.45
C THR A 383 3.82 17.65 3.06
N HIS A 384 3.36 18.87 2.84
CA HIS A 384 3.41 19.58 1.56
C HIS A 384 4.05 20.98 1.69
N GLN A 385 4.79 21.23 2.76
CA GLN A 385 5.43 22.54 3.04
C GLN A 385 6.39 22.99 1.93
N GLN A 386 6.96 22.06 1.18
CA GLN A 386 7.86 22.38 0.05
C GLN A 386 7.15 22.87 -1.21
N LEU A 387 5.83 22.72 -1.28
CA LEU A 387 5.05 23.19 -2.43
C LEU A 387 4.77 24.69 -2.34
N SER A 388 4.83 25.37 -3.49
CA SER A 388 4.34 26.74 -3.61
C SER A 388 2.83 26.84 -3.41
N SER A 389 2.31 28.04 -3.15
CA SER A 389 0.86 28.24 -3.00
C SER A 389 0.05 27.79 -4.22
N GLU A 390 0.59 27.95 -5.42
CA GLU A 390 -0.04 27.49 -6.67
C GLU A 390 -0.05 25.96 -6.79
N GLU A 391 1.04 25.32 -6.40
CA GLU A 391 1.15 23.84 -6.37
C GLU A 391 0.23 23.21 -5.34
N LEU A 392 0.09 23.83 -4.15
CA LEU A 392 -0.86 23.42 -3.12
C LEU A 392 -2.30 23.45 -3.66
N ILE A 393 -2.69 24.55 -4.33
CA ILE A 393 -4.03 24.69 -4.92
C ILE A 393 -4.24 23.62 -6.01
N LYS A 394 -3.26 23.40 -6.89
CA LYS A 394 -3.31 22.35 -7.91
C LYS A 394 -3.42 20.93 -7.31
N ALA A 395 -2.82 20.73 -6.15
CA ALA A 395 -2.93 19.48 -5.39
C ALA A 395 -4.23 19.38 -4.57
N GLY A 396 -5.10 20.39 -4.59
CA GLY A 396 -6.34 20.41 -3.80
C GLY A 396 -6.10 20.55 -2.30
N ILE A 397 -5.01 21.21 -1.90
CA ILE A 397 -4.63 21.39 -0.50
C ILE A 397 -4.75 22.88 -0.17
N THR A 398 -5.79 23.22 0.59
CA THR A 398 -6.00 24.59 1.08
C THR A 398 -5.27 24.83 2.39
N LYS A 399 -5.14 26.09 2.80
CA LYS A 399 -4.57 26.47 4.11
C LYS A 399 -5.51 26.12 5.27
N GLU A 400 -6.78 25.91 4.98
CA GLU A 400 -7.82 25.55 5.96
C GLU A 400 -7.94 24.03 6.15
N LEU A 401 -7.26 23.23 5.30
CA LEU A 401 -7.37 21.79 5.30
C LEU A 401 -6.66 21.14 6.50
N ILE A 402 -7.40 20.33 7.22
CA ILE A 402 -6.89 19.46 8.29
C ILE A 402 -7.11 18.01 7.87
N ARG A 403 -6.10 17.16 8.06
CA ARG A 403 -6.19 15.72 7.91
C ARG A 403 -6.20 15.05 9.27
N VAL A 404 -7.13 14.12 9.49
CA VAL A 404 -7.22 13.29 10.69
C VAL A 404 -7.12 11.81 10.33
N SER A 405 -6.47 11.06 11.21
CA SER A 405 -6.51 9.60 11.22
C SER A 405 -7.13 9.17 12.55
N ILE A 406 -8.36 8.74 12.50
CA ILE A 406 -9.17 8.39 13.68
C ILE A 406 -8.71 7.04 14.22
N GLY A 407 -8.47 6.99 15.53
CA GLY A 407 -8.02 5.81 16.26
C GLY A 407 -9.18 4.96 16.81
N LEU A 408 -8.84 4.20 17.85
CA LEU A 408 -9.74 3.22 18.48
C LEU A 408 -10.40 3.73 19.77
N GLU A 409 -10.14 4.98 20.16
CA GLU A 409 -10.68 5.60 21.35
C GLU A 409 -12.22 5.60 21.33
N ASN A 410 -12.86 6.00 22.40
CA ASN A 410 -14.29 6.23 22.40
C ASN A 410 -14.61 7.44 21.49
N ALA A 411 -15.54 7.27 20.55
CA ALA A 411 -15.86 8.29 19.57
C ALA A 411 -16.42 9.59 20.19
N GLU A 412 -17.16 9.49 21.31
CA GLU A 412 -17.71 10.66 22.01
C GLU A 412 -16.60 11.50 22.66
N ASP A 413 -15.55 10.86 23.16
CA ASP A 413 -14.37 11.56 23.71
C ASP A 413 -13.62 12.30 22.59
N LEU A 414 -13.48 11.70 21.41
CA LEU A 414 -12.88 12.35 20.24
C LEU A 414 -13.71 13.55 19.76
N ILE A 415 -15.04 13.41 19.73
CA ILE A 415 -15.96 14.49 19.37
C ILE A 415 -15.87 15.62 20.40
N ALA A 416 -15.82 15.30 21.69
CA ALA A 416 -15.69 16.32 22.75
C ALA A 416 -14.36 17.08 22.62
N ASP A 417 -13.26 16.39 22.30
CA ASP A 417 -11.94 17.03 22.10
C ASP A 417 -11.95 17.96 20.88
N LEU A 418 -12.54 17.55 19.75
CA LEU A 418 -12.66 18.40 18.58
C LEU A 418 -13.61 19.58 18.81
N ALA A 419 -14.73 19.38 19.53
CA ALA A 419 -15.69 20.44 19.84
C ALA A 419 -15.05 21.57 20.64
N GLN A 420 -14.34 21.25 21.74
CA GLN A 420 -13.65 22.25 22.55
C GLN A 420 -12.51 22.95 21.80
N ALA A 421 -11.89 22.26 20.83
CA ALA A 421 -10.81 22.83 20.02
C ALA A 421 -11.32 23.78 18.93
N LEU A 422 -12.57 23.63 18.48
CA LEU A 422 -13.23 24.47 17.48
C LEU A 422 -13.83 25.75 18.07
N GLU A 423 -14.05 25.83 19.39
CA GLU A 423 -14.47 27.06 20.10
C GLU A 423 -13.33 28.08 20.15
#